data_c79fe1b0851f09af50a34615be1ccfbe
#
_entry.id   c79fe1b0851f09af50a34615be1ccfbe
#
_cell.length_a   1.000
_cell.length_b   1.000
_cell.length_c   1.000
_cell.angle_alpha   90.00
_cell.angle_beta   90.00
_cell.angle_gamma   90.00
#
_symmetry.space_group_name_H-M   'P 1'
#
loop_
_entity.id
_entity.type
_entity.pdbx_description
1 polymer ?
#
loop_
_entity_poly.entity_id
_entity_poly.type
_entity_poly.pdbx_seq_one_letter_code
_entity_poly.pdbx_strand_id
1 'polypeptide(L)'
;DSVYRGLQVIKEETAGVIAVHDGVRPFVRPEEIRAVIQRAETYGAALMAMPAIDTIKQVRSGRVQRTLDRRRIYHAQTPQAFQYPIIKEAYARAIADGFMATDDSQLVERLGHRVSVVEGSSINIKITRPFDLRLAEVILAEFFS
;
A
#
# COMPACT_ATOMS: atom_id res chain seq x y z
N ASP A 1 -13.36 -5.84 8.20
CA ASP A 1 -11.99 -5.47 7.77
C ASP A 1 -10.98 -6.06 8.72
N SER A 2 -9.98 -6.80 8.20
CA SER A 2 -8.96 -7.50 8.99
C SER A 2 -7.99 -6.52 9.68
N VAL A 3 -7.63 -5.43 9.00
CA VAL A 3 -6.74 -4.40 9.56
C VAL A 3 -7.40 -3.72 10.75
N TYR A 4 -8.65 -3.31 10.61
CA TYR A 4 -9.40 -2.72 11.73
C TYR A 4 -9.45 -3.63 12.96
N ARG A 5 -9.73 -4.93 12.76
CA ARG A 5 -9.71 -5.90 13.86
C ARG A 5 -8.33 -6.03 14.49
N GLY A 6 -7.27 -5.99 13.67
CA GLY A 6 -5.90 -5.97 14.17
C GLY A 6 -5.62 -4.74 15.03
N LEU A 7 -6.06 -3.56 14.60
CA LEU A 7 -5.88 -2.32 15.35
C LEU A 7 -6.58 -2.34 16.74
N GLN A 8 -7.70 -3.06 16.88
CA GLN A 8 -8.45 -3.15 18.14
C GLN A 8 -7.71 -3.94 19.23
N VAL A 9 -6.77 -4.80 18.88
CA VAL A 9 -6.02 -5.62 19.86
C VAL A 9 -4.65 -5.05 20.20
N ILE A 10 -4.22 -3.99 19.51
CA ILE A 10 -2.94 -3.33 19.76
C ILE A 10 -3.06 -2.44 21.00
N LYS A 11 -2.11 -2.60 21.94
CA LYS A 11 -2.02 -1.74 23.13
C LYS A 11 -1.40 -0.39 22.75
N GLU A 12 -2.14 0.67 23.00
CA GLU A 12 -1.78 2.04 22.61
C GLU A 12 -0.44 2.51 23.21
N GLU A 13 -0.17 2.11 24.46
CA GLU A 13 1.05 2.51 25.18
C GLU A 13 2.34 1.97 24.54
N THR A 14 2.24 0.92 23.73
CA THR A 14 3.39 0.27 23.07
C THR A 14 3.39 0.44 21.56
N ALA A 15 2.35 1.07 21.01
CA ALA A 15 2.17 1.18 19.58
C ALA A 15 3.01 2.35 19.02
N GLY A 16 3.93 2.03 18.11
CA GLY A 16 4.70 3.01 17.33
C GLY A 16 4.14 3.15 15.92
N VAL A 17 4.79 2.49 14.96
CA VAL A 17 4.36 2.40 13.56
C VAL A 17 3.66 1.07 13.32
N ILE A 18 2.54 1.14 12.62
CA ILE A 18 1.79 -0.03 12.12
C ILE A 18 2.10 -0.21 10.64
N ALA A 19 2.61 -1.36 10.27
CA ALA A 19 2.81 -1.75 8.90
C ALA A 19 1.74 -2.77 8.48
N VAL A 20 1.00 -2.45 7.43
CA VAL A 20 -0.02 -3.31 6.83
C VAL A 20 0.55 -3.93 5.57
N HIS A 21 0.47 -5.25 5.46
CA HIS A 21 1.00 -5.96 4.30
C HIS A 21 0.03 -7.02 3.78
N ASP A 22 -0.11 -7.07 2.46
CA ASP A 22 -0.89 -8.12 1.77
C ASP A 22 -0.22 -9.49 1.97
N GLY A 23 -0.88 -10.44 2.61
CA GLY A 23 -0.37 -11.82 2.78
C GLY A 23 -0.12 -12.59 1.48
N VAL A 24 -0.58 -12.06 0.35
CA VAL A 24 -0.36 -12.59 -1.00
C VAL A 24 0.75 -11.88 -1.77
N ARG A 25 1.64 -11.12 -1.09
CA ARG A 25 2.86 -10.53 -1.65
C ARG A 25 4.11 -11.10 -0.94
N PRO A 26 4.50 -12.33 -1.25
CA PRO A 26 5.55 -13.02 -0.50
C PRO A 26 6.98 -12.52 -0.79
N PHE A 27 7.18 -11.67 -1.79
CA PHE A 27 8.50 -11.26 -2.28
C PHE A 27 8.97 -9.89 -1.82
N VAL A 28 8.28 -9.30 -0.83
CA VAL A 28 8.77 -8.07 -0.20
C VAL A 28 10.08 -8.35 0.55
N ARG A 29 11.08 -7.51 0.35
CA ARG A 29 12.38 -7.66 1.01
C ARG A 29 12.40 -6.96 2.39
N PRO A 30 13.17 -7.48 3.35
CA PRO A 30 13.27 -6.86 4.67
C PRO A 30 13.73 -5.39 4.66
N GLU A 31 14.62 -5.03 3.74
CA GLU A 31 15.07 -3.64 3.56
C GLU A 31 13.96 -2.73 3.05
N GLU A 32 13.09 -3.22 2.17
CA GLU A 32 11.92 -2.48 1.68
C GLU A 32 10.93 -2.22 2.82
N ILE A 33 10.67 -3.22 3.65
CA ILE A 33 9.82 -3.07 4.84
C ILE A 33 10.40 -2.02 5.78
N ARG A 34 11.71 -2.11 6.08
CA ARG A 34 12.40 -1.13 6.93
C ARG A 34 12.32 0.28 6.37
N ALA A 35 12.52 0.46 5.07
CA ALA A 35 12.46 1.77 4.43
C ALA A 35 11.07 2.41 4.56
N VAL A 36 9.99 1.64 4.40
CA VAL A 36 8.62 2.15 4.56
C VAL A 36 8.33 2.52 6.02
N ILE A 37 8.74 1.68 6.98
CA ILE A 37 8.57 1.96 8.41
C ILE A 37 9.31 3.24 8.81
N GLN A 38 10.60 3.38 8.47
CA GLN A 38 11.40 4.58 8.77
C GLN A 38 10.80 5.84 8.14
N ARG A 39 10.26 5.71 6.93
CA ARG A 39 9.58 6.83 6.25
C ARG A 39 8.31 7.23 7.00
N ALA A 40 7.53 6.27 7.49
CA ALA A 40 6.34 6.53 8.27
C ALA A 40 6.67 7.09 9.67
N GLU A 41 7.74 6.63 10.31
CA GLU A 41 8.24 7.22 11.57
C GLU A 41 8.52 8.71 11.42
N THR A 42 9.16 9.10 10.31
CA THR A 42 9.57 10.49 10.07
C THR A 42 8.40 11.38 9.64
N TYR A 43 7.50 10.88 8.79
CA TYR A 43 6.49 11.70 8.11
C TYR A 43 5.04 11.36 8.47
N GLY A 44 4.82 10.38 9.34
CA GLY A 44 3.50 9.97 9.80
C GLY A 44 2.88 8.82 9.00
N ALA A 45 3.08 8.80 7.69
CA ALA A 45 2.55 7.77 6.80
C ALA A 45 3.43 7.56 5.57
N ALA A 46 3.54 6.31 5.13
CA ALA A 46 4.26 5.94 3.91
C ALA A 46 3.67 4.68 3.26
N LEU A 47 3.82 4.56 1.95
CA LEU A 47 3.48 3.36 1.21
C LEU A 47 4.57 3.00 0.20
N MET A 48 4.67 1.73 -0.14
CA MET A 48 5.42 1.30 -1.32
C MET A 48 4.60 1.54 -2.57
N ALA A 49 5.23 2.04 -3.63
CA ALA A 49 4.59 2.14 -4.93
C ALA A 49 5.61 2.10 -6.06
N MET A 50 5.16 1.66 -7.22
CA MET A 50 5.94 1.65 -8.47
C MET A 50 5.41 2.67 -9.46
N PRO A 51 6.26 3.42 -10.16
CA PRO A 51 5.82 4.31 -11.23
C PRO A 51 5.12 3.51 -12.34
N ALA A 52 4.08 4.08 -12.91
CA ALA A 52 3.40 3.49 -14.06
C ALA A 52 4.32 3.50 -15.29
N ILE A 53 4.51 2.34 -15.91
CA ILE A 53 5.36 2.15 -17.08
C ILE A 53 4.57 2.44 -18.37
N ASP A 54 3.34 1.91 -18.43
CA ASP A 54 2.48 2.04 -19.60
C ASP A 54 1.82 3.42 -19.70
N THR A 55 1.31 3.73 -20.90
CA THR A 55 0.48 4.92 -21.09
C THR A 55 -0.88 4.73 -20.44
N ILE A 56 -1.23 5.60 -19.49
CA ILE A 56 -2.48 5.52 -18.73
C ILE A 56 -3.56 6.37 -19.40
N LYS A 57 -4.69 5.75 -19.71
CA LYS A 57 -5.87 6.39 -20.27
C LYS A 57 -6.98 6.49 -19.24
N GLN A 58 -7.52 7.66 -19.03
CA GLN A 58 -8.79 7.79 -18.32
C GLN A 58 -9.94 7.50 -19.29
N VAL A 59 -10.79 6.55 -18.93
CA VAL A 59 -11.89 6.09 -19.79
C VAL A 59 -13.24 6.31 -19.07
N ARG A 60 -14.25 6.74 -19.83
CA ARG A 60 -15.64 6.81 -19.37
C ARG A 60 -16.56 6.27 -20.47
N SER A 61 -17.48 5.37 -20.11
CA SER A 61 -18.42 4.74 -21.03
C SER A 61 -17.76 4.14 -22.29
N GLY A 62 -16.62 3.44 -22.10
CA GLY A 62 -15.86 2.78 -23.17
C GLY A 62 -15.05 3.71 -24.08
N ARG A 63 -15.00 5.03 -23.82
CA ARG A 63 -14.28 6.01 -24.65
C ARG A 63 -13.18 6.67 -23.85
N VAL A 64 -11.99 6.84 -24.49
CA VAL A 64 -10.88 7.57 -23.91
C VAL A 64 -11.27 9.04 -23.74
N GLN A 65 -11.16 9.54 -22.52
CA GLN A 65 -11.37 10.97 -22.23
C GLN A 65 -10.08 11.76 -22.32
N ARG A 66 -9.00 11.22 -21.72
CA ARG A 66 -7.67 11.84 -21.77
C ARG A 66 -6.57 10.83 -21.46
N THR A 67 -5.35 11.21 -21.83
CA THR A 67 -4.12 10.54 -21.40
C THR A 67 -3.59 11.22 -20.14
N LEU A 68 -3.29 10.43 -19.12
CA LEU A 68 -2.71 10.94 -17.87
C LEU A 68 -1.18 11.06 -18.00
N ASP A 69 -0.60 12.03 -17.30
CA ASP A 69 0.86 12.12 -17.18
C ASP A 69 1.38 11.01 -16.26
N ARG A 70 1.87 9.92 -16.85
CA ARG A 70 2.34 8.73 -16.12
C ARG A 70 3.47 9.01 -15.14
N ARG A 71 4.24 10.10 -15.29
CA ARG A 71 5.29 10.48 -14.34
C ARG A 71 4.77 10.76 -12.94
N ARG A 72 3.47 11.00 -12.81
CA ARG A 72 2.76 11.28 -11.56
C ARG A 72 1.80 10.17 -11.13
N ILE A 73 1.84 9.03 -11.82
CA ILE A 73 0.96 7.90 -11.57
C ILE A 73 1.80 6.73 -11.08
N TYR A 74 1.37 6.17 -9.96
CA TYR A 74 2.04 5.04 -9.33
C TYR A 74 1.05 3.92 -9.05
N HIS A 75 1.52 2.69 -9.14
CA HIS A 75 0.82 1.50 -8.68
C HIS A 75 1.15 1.27 -7.21
N ALA A 76 0.16 1.46 -6.33
CA ALA A 76 0.33 1.21 -4.91
C ALA A 76 0.62 -0.26 -4.65
N GLN A 77 1.59 -0.51 -3.78
CA GLN A 77 1.94 -1.82 -3.25
C GLN A 77 1.80 -1.81 -1.73
N THR A 78 2.11 -2.92 -1.11
CA THR A 78 2.33 -3.01 0.33
C THR A 78 3.76 -3.51 0.61
N PRO A 79 4.37 -3.17 1.79
CA PRO A 79 3.72 -2.61 2.96
C PRO A 79 3.30 -1.15 2.81
N GLN A 80 2.25 -0.79 3.55
CA GLN A 80 1.87 0.58 3.85
C GLN A 80 2.06 0.77 5.36
N ALA A 81 2.73 1.82 5.79
CA ALA A 81 3.05 2.03 7.18
C ALA A 81 2.58 3.40 7.68
N PHE A 82 2.12 3.42 8.92
CA PHE A 82 1.47 4.58 9.52
C PHE A 82 1.82 4.69 10.99
N GLN A 83 2.00 5.88 11.51
CA GLN A 83 1.99 6.07 12.96
C GLN A 83 0.64 5.64 13.52
N TYR A 84 0.65 4.90 14.63
CA TYR A 84 -0.55 4.30 15.21
C TYR A 84 -1.71 5.28 15.43
N PRO A 85 -1.51 6.48 15.99
CA PRO A 85 -2.62 7.43 16.18
C PRO A 85 -3.29 7.81 14.86
N ILE A 86 -2.52 7.99 13.79
CA ILE A 86 -3.02 8.41 12.48
C ILE A 86 -3.92 7.34 11.87
N ILE A 87 -3.44 6.09 11.81
CA ILE A 87 -4.24 5.01 11.20
C ILE A 87 -5.46 4.65 12.06
N LYS A 88 -5.35 4.75 13.38
CA LYS A 88 -6.47 4.53 14.30
C LYS A 88 -7.59 5.55 14.07
N GLU A 89 -7.24 6.84 13.98
CA GLU A 89 -8.19 7.91 13.69
C GLU A 89 -8.80 7.76 12.30
N ALA A 90 -7.99 7.41 11.29
CA ALA A 90 -8.44 7.21 9.92
C ALA A 90 -9.52 6.12 9.81
N TYR A 91 -9.32 4.99 10.48
CA TYR A 91 -10.32 3.94 10.54
C TYR A 91 -11.57 4.33 11.32
N ALA A 92 -11.42 4.97 12.47
CA ALA A 92 -12.56 5.44 13.27
C ALA A 92 -13.45 6.39 12.46
N ARG A 93 -12.85 7.34 11.75
CA ARG A 93 -13.56 8.31 10.91
C ARG A 93 -14.23 7.65 9.71
N ALA A 94 -13.54 6.74 9.04
CA ALA A 94 -14.11 6.01 7.89
C ALA A 94 -15.35 5.20 8.28
N ILE A 95 -15.30 4.54 9.44
CA ILE A 95 -16.44 3.78 9.98
C ILE A 95 -17.60 4.70 10.30
N ALA A 96 -17.34 5.83 10.99
CA ALA A 96 -18.37 6.79 11.34
C ALA A 96 -19.08 7.39 10.11
N ASP A 97 -18.33 7.60 9.04
CA ASP A 97 -18.84 8.17 7.78
C ASP A 97 -19.35 7.10 6.78
N GLY A 98 -19.25 5.82 7.09
CA GLY A 98 -19.60 4.72 6.17
C GLY A 98 -18.73 4.69 4.91
N PHE A 99 -17.49 5.18 4.99
CA PHE A 99 -16.59 5.26 3.85
C PHE A 99 -15.79 3.96 3.66
N MET A 100 -15.76 3.47 2.43
CA MET A 100 -14.96 2.31 2.04
C MET A 100 -13.80 2.77 1.14
N ALA A 101 -12.58 2.56 1.61
CA ALA A 101 -11.38 2.84 0.86
C ALA A 101 -10.93 1.65 -0.01
N THR A 102 -10.12 1.91 -1.01
CA THR A 102 -9.46 0.88 -1.83
C THR A 102 -8.19 0.34 -1.18
N ASP A 103 -7.53 1.14 -0.34
CA ASP A 103 -6.38 0.77 0.47
C ASP A 103 -6.33 1.61 1.77
N ASP A 104 -5.38 1.26 2.67
CA ASP A 104 -5.27 1.95 3.97
C ASP A 104 -4.78 3.39 3.83
N SER A 105 -3.92 3.66 2.84
CA SER A 105 -3.40 5.01 2.59
C SER A 105 -4.51 6.00 2.23
N GLN A 106 -5.53 5.57 1.51
CA GLN A 106 -6.67 6.41 1.14
C GLN A 106 -7.46 6.89 2.38
N LEU A 107 -7.53 6.08 3.44
CA LEU A 107 -8.15 6.49 4.70
C LEU A 107 -7.39 7.65 5.35
N VAL A 108 -6.07 7.55 5.34
CA VAL A 108 -5.16 8.55 5.91
C VAL A 108 -5.14 9.83 5.08
N GLU A 109 -5.11 9.72 3.76
CA GLU A 109 -5.23 10.86 2.83
C GLU A 109 -6.53 11.63 3.03
N ARG A 110 -7.63 10.92 3.28
CA ARG A 110 -8.94 11.53 3.54
C ARG A 110 -8.98 12.41 4.80
N LEU A 111 -8.13 12.14 5.79
CA LEU A 111 -7.92 13.00 6.96
C LEU A 111 -7.05 14.22 6.66
N GLY A 112 -6.52 14.37 5.45
CA GLY A 112 -5.63 15.46 5.06
C GLY A 112 -4.15 15.19 5.38
N HIS A 113 -3.79 14.00 5.85
CA HIS A 113 -2.39 13.63 6.03
C HIS A 113 -1.71 13.36 4.70
N ARG A 114 -0.43 13.72 4.62
CA ARG A 114 0.41 13.38 3.46
C ARG A 114 0.97 11.97 3.62
N VAL A 115 0.82 11.15 2.59
CA VAL A 115 1.43 9.82 2.55
C VAL A 115 2.67 9.88 1.66
N SER A 116 3.83 9.52 2.23
CA SER A 116 5.10 9.48 1.51
C SER A 116 5.18 8.23 0.65
N VAL A 117 5.78 8.35 -0.54
CA VAL A 117 6.04 7.21 -1.41
C VAL A 117 7.46 6.71 -1.18
N VAL A 118 7.61 5.41 -1.03
CA VAL A 118 8.86 4.66 -1.09
C VAL A 118 8.83 3.83 -2.36
N GLU A 119 9.89 3.87 -3.14
CA GLU A 119 9.97 3.11 -4.39
C GLU A 119 9.91 1.62 -4.09
N GLY A 120 8.98 0.95 -4.73
CA GLY A 120 8.75 -0.48 -4.62
C GLY A 120 9.53 -1.28 -5.67
N SER A 121 9.24 -2.58 -5.73
CA SER A 121 9.91 -3.50 -6.64
C SER A 121 8.91 -4.20 -7.56
N SER A 122 9.32 -4.43 -8.81
CA SER A 122 8.54 -5.21 -9.78
C SER A 122 8.39 -6.68 -9.39
N ILE A 123 9.27 -7.20 -8.54
CA ILE A 123 9.16 -8.57 -8.02
C ILE A 123 8.17 -8.68 -6.84
N ASN A 124 7.79 -7.56 -6.20
CA ASN A 124 6.80 -7.55 -5.11
C ASN A 124 5.38 -7.66 -5.67
N ILE A 125 5.15 -8.72 -6.45
CA ILE A 125 3.86 -9.00 -7.09
C ILE A 125 2.79 -9.41 -6.08
N LYS A 126 1.52 -9.18 -6.43
CA LYS A 126 0.36 -9.68 -5.71
C LYS A 126 -0.15 -10.96 -6.39
N ILE A 127 -0.06 -12.10 -5.72
CA ILE A 127 -0.52 -13.39 -6.24
C ILE A 127 -2.02 -13.49 -6.05
N THR A 128 -2.79 -13.29 -7.14
CA THR A 128 -4.26 -13.30 -7.12
C THR A 128 -4.87 -14.21 -8.18
N ARG A 129 -4.10 -14.61 -9.18
CA ARG A 129 -4.55 -15.44 -10.31
C ARG A 129 -3.61 -16.63 -10.50
N PRO A 130 -4.07 -17.74 -11.13
CA PRO A 130 -3.21 -18.91 -11.41
C PRO A 130 -1.93 -18.56 -12.20
N PHE A 131 -2.00 -17.55 -13.07
CA PHE A 131 -0.82 -17.10 -13.81
C PHE A 131 0.25 -16.48 -12.91
N ASP A 132 -0.17 -15.78 -11.86
CA ASP A 132 0.75 -15.12 -10.91
C ASP A 132 1.60 -16.15 -10.15
N LEU A 133 1.09 -17.39 -9.94
CA LEU A 133 1.86 -18.47 -9.33
C LEU A 133 3.06 -18.89 -10.20
N ARG A 134 2.88 -18.97 -11.52
CA ARG A 134 4.00 -19.28 -12.43
C ARG A 134 5.06 -18.19 -12.42
N LEU A 135 4.62 -16.93 -12.38
CA LEU A 135 5.54 -15.80 -12.24
C LEU A 135 6.25 -15.83 -10.89
N ALA A 136 5.54 -16.22 -9.82
CA ALA A 136 6.11 -16.38 -8.50
C ALA A 136 7.21 -17.46 -8.46
N GLU A 137 7.04 -18.59 -9.14
CA GLU A 137 8.06 -19.64 -9.27
C GLU A 137 9.33 -19.10 -9.92
N VAL A 138 9.20 -18.31 -10.99
CA VAL A 138 10.36 -17.69 -11.66
C VAL A 138 11.05 -16.68 -10.72
N ILE A 139 10.28 -15.83 -10.06
CA ILE A 139 10.84 -14.84 -9.11
C ILE A 139 11.58 -15.55 -7.98
N LEU A 140 11.01 -16.61 -7.43
CA LEU A 140 11.63 -17.41 -6.37
C LEU A 140 12.99 -17.98 -6.81
N ALA A 141 13.03 -18.58 -7.99
CA ALA A 141 14.23 -19.19 -8.54
C ALA A 141 15.34 -18.17 -8.83
N GLU A 142 14.98 -16.99 -9.36
CA GLU A 142 15.96 -16.01 -9.84
C GLU A 142 16.47 -15.06 -8.73
N PHE A 143 15.66 -14.77 -7.71
CA PHE A 143 15.96 -13.72 -6.73
C PHE A 143 16.04 -14.18 -5.27
N PHE A 144 15.63 -15.44 -4.97
CA PHE A 144 15.56 -15.96 -3.59
C PHE A 144 16.13 -17.36 -3.41
N SER A 145 16.79 -17.93 -4.44
CA SER A 145 17.48 -19.24 -4.39
C SER A 145 18.90 -19.12 -3.85
#